data_bede4a8710c5c4a114c9eba16a23834b
#
_entry.id   bede4a8710c5c4a114c9eba16a23834b
#
_cell.length_a   1.000
_cell.length_b   1.000
_cell.length_c   1.000
_cell.angle_alpha   90.00
_cell.angle_beta   90.00
_cell.angle_gamma   90.00
#
_symmetry.space_group_name_H-M   'P 1'
#
loop_
_entity.id
_entity.type
_entity.pdbx_description
1 polymer ?
#
loop_
_entity_poly.entity_id
_entity_poly.type
_entity_poly.pdbx_seq_one_letter_code
_entity_poly.pdbx_strand_id
1 'polypeptide(L)'
;HGTIGVATALVEKKLVNVVEPVTTIRLDTPAGLVVVDVAVENGRAKSVTMTNVPSFCLALDQKVNVPGFGELTYDIAYGGNFYAIVPVERVGLEFKRENGQKFLDLGLAISDAINEQNRPVHPENPDIAICHHIDFIAPGSEGPLHWRNAMAIHPGWFDRSPCGTGTSARLAQMVARGEFTEGDVLNNESWIGSHFEGRIKERTT
;
A
#
# COMPACT_ATOMS: atom_id res chain seq x y z
N HIS A 1 6.76 1.78 -4.95
CA HIS A 1 8.26 1.69 -5.05
C HIS A 1 8.81 2.31 -6.33
N GLY A 2 8.08 2.27 -7.43
CA GLY A 2 8.53 2.89 -8.70
C GLY A 2 8.86 4.38 -8.55
N THR A 3 8.00 5.14 -7.90
CA THR A 3 8.20 6.57 -7.59
C THR A 3 9.48 6.82 -6.79
N ILE A 4 9.73 6.01 -5.76
CA ILE A 4 10.96 6.09 -4.93
C ILE A 4 12.20 5.81 -5.80
N GLY A 5 12.16 4.74 -6.60
CA GLY A 5 13.26 4.39 -7.48
C GLY A 5 13.56 5.44 -8.55
N VAL A 6 12.51 6.02 -9.15
CA VAL A 6 12.65 7.12 -10.13
C VAL A 6 13.27 8.35 -9.46
N ALA A 7 12.76 8.78 -8.30
CA ALA A 7 13.30 9.94 -7.59
C ALA A 7 14.78 9.73 -7.21
N THR A 8 15.14 8.55 -6.71
CA THR A 8 16.52 8.18 -6.44
C THR A 8 17.40 8.28 -7.70
N ALA A 9 16.95 7.69 -8.82
CA ALA A 9 17.68 7.70 -10.08
C ALA A 9 17.87 9.12 -10.64
N LEU A 10 16.85 9.98 -10.55
CA LEU A 10 16.93 11.38 -11.00
C LEU A 10 18.02 12.15 -10.25
N VAL A 11 18.11 11.97 -8.94
CA VAL A 11 19.16 12.59 -8.10
C VAL A 11 20.53 11.98 -8.40
N GLU A 12 20.67 10.67 -8.35
CA GLU A 12 21.96 9.97 -8.53
C GLU A 12 22.55 10.19 -9.92
N LYS A 13 21.71 10.32 -10.95
CA LYS A 13 22.13 10.60 -12.32
C LYS A 13 22.20 12.09 -12.65
N LYS A 14 21.90 12.98 -11.68
CA LYS A 14 21.87 14.44 -11.87
C LYS A 14 20.96 14.87 -13.03
N LEU A 15 19.80 14.20 -13.19
CA LEU A 15 18.83 14.51 -14.21
C LEU A 15 17.86 15.61 -13.77
N VAL A 16 17.94 16.04 -12.52
CA VAL A 16 17.25 17.19 -11.93
C VAL A 16 18.26 18.10 -11.25
N ASN A 17 17.86 19.32 -10.93
CA ASN A 17 18.67 20.21 -10.09
C ASN A 17 18.74 19.64 -8.67
N VAL A 18 19.89 19.13 -8.28
CA VAL A 18 20.11 18.52 -6.97
C VAL A 18 20.47 19.59 -5.94
N VAL A 19 19.68 19.67 -4.88
CA VAL A 19 19.85 20.59 -3.75
C VAL A 19 20.03 19.79 -2.48
N GLU A 20 21.06 20.12 -1.69
CA GLU A 20 21.26 19.56 -0.35
C GLU A 20 20.72 20.52 0.74
N PRO A 21 20.20 20.04 1.84
CA PRO A 21 20.11 18.63 2.25
C PRO A 21 18.89 17.89 1.67
N VAL A 22 17.97 18.59 0.98
CA VAL A 22 16.73 17.99 0.45
C VAL A 22 16.49 18.50 -0.98
N THR A 23 16.25 17.55 -1.88
CA THR A 23 15.78 17.81 -3.25
C THR A 23 14.31 17.41 -3.35
N THR A 24 13.44 18.38 -3.59
CA THR A 24 12.00 18.15 -3.80
C THR A 24 11.69 17.96 -5.28
N ILE A 25 11.05 16.86 -5.61
CA ILE A 25 10.62 16.49 -6.97
C ILE A 25 9.08 16.37 -6.98
N ARG A 26 8.44 16.92 -8.00
CA ARG A 26 7.00 16.77 -8.24
C ARG A 26 6.80 15.85 -9.43
N LEU A 27 6.08 14.76 -9.19
CA LEU A 27 5.81 13.73 -10.20
C LEU A 27 4.31 13.73 -10.51
N ASP A 28 3.99 13.88 -11.79
CA ASP A 28 2.63 13.65 -12.28
C ASP A 28 2.45 12.15 -12.48
N THR A 29 1.44 11.58 -11.81
CA THR A 29 1.17 10.15 -11.81
C THR A 29 -0.29 9.88 -12.18
N PRO A 30 -0.66 8.66 -12.59
CA PRO A 30 -2.05 8.32 -12.87
C PRO A 30 -3.01 8.56 -11.68
N ALA A 31 -2.50 8.52 -10.45
CA ALA A 31 -3.28 8.80 -9.24
C ALA A 31 -3.32 10.30 -8.87
N GLY A 32 -2.57 11.16 -9.57
CA GLY A 32 -2.44 12.58 -9.32
C GLY A 32 -1.00 13.01 -9.00
N LEU A 33 -0.87 14.24 -8.52
CA LEU A 33 0.43 14.84 -8.21
C LEU A 33 1.01 14.24 -6.92
N VAL A 34 2.19 13.66 -7.04
CA VAL A 34 2.97 13.14 -5.90
C VAL A 34 4.19 14.03 -5.66
N VAL A 35 4.34 14.51 -4.45
CA VAL A 35 5.52 15.28 -4.02
C VAL A 35 6.49 14.34 -3.33
N VAL A 36 7.75 14.37 -3.79
CA VAL A 36 8.79 13.48 -3.30
C VAL A 36 9.96 14.32 -2.79
N ASP A 37 10.31 14.17 -1.53
CA ASP A 37 11.47 14.78 -0.90
C ASP A 37 12.58 13.74 -0.78
N VAL A 38 13.68 13.99 -1.45
CA VAL A 38 14.87 13.14 -1.41
C VAL A 38 15.89 13.79 -0.49
N ALA A 39 16.22 13.14 0.62
CA ALA A 39 17.34 13.56 1.45
C ALA A 39 18.65 13.28 0.69
N VAL A 40 19.47 14.31 0.53
CA VAL A 40 20.72 14.25 -0.25
C VAL A 40 21.90 14.62 0.62
N GLU A 41 22.94 13.81 0.54
CA GLU A 41 24.21 14.04 1.22
C GLU A 41 25.36 13.63 0.29
N ASN A 42 26.29 14.56 0.07
CA ASN A 42 27.43 14.37 -0.85
C ASN A 42 26.98 13.97 -2.27
N GLY A 43 25.89 14.59 -2.76
CA GLY A 43 25.33 14.35 -4.07
C GLY A 43 24.63 13.00 -4.24
N ARG A 44 24.37 12.27 -3.14
CA ARG A 44 23.71 10.96 -3.13
C ARG A 44 22.41 10.96 -2.37
N ALA A 45 21.43 10.25 -2.90
CA ALA A 45 20.16 10.00 -2.23
C ALA A 45 20.36 9.08 -1.02
N LYS A 46 19.87 9.50 0.16
CA LYS A 46 19.94 8.74 1.42
C LYS A 46 18.60 8.14 1.79
N SER A 47 17.55 8.91 1.64
CA SER A 47 16.17 8.46 1.86
C SER A 47 15.23 9.22 0.93
N VAL A 48 14.05 8.64 0.73
CA VAL A 48 13.00 9.21 -0.11
C VAL A 48 11.70 9.23 0.69
N THR A 49 11.15 10.42 0.88
CA THR A 49 9.85 10.61 1.53
C THR A 49 8.84 11.04 0.48
N MET A 50 7.74 10.31 0.37
CA MET A 50 6.69 10.55 -0.60
C MET A 50 5.46 11.10 0.11
N THR A 51 4.99 12.29 -0.25
CA THR A 51 3.64 12.75 0.08
C THR A 51 2.71 12.21 -0.98
N ASN A 52 1.92 11.20 -0.59
CA ASN A 52 1.01 10.51 -1.50
C ASN A 52 -0.27 11.34 -1.73
N VAL A 53 -1.09 10.92 -2.69
CA VAL A 53 -2.45 11.43 -2.88
C VAL A 53 -3.31 11.16 -1.64
N PRO A 54 -4.42 11.90 -1.44
CA PRO A 54 -5.34 11.65 -0.34
C PRO A 54 -5.77 10.18 -0.29
N SER A 55 -5.73 9.61 0.91
CA SER A 55 -6.07 8.22 1.16
C SER A 55 -7.28 8.13 2.10
N PHE A 56 -8.15 7.16 1.87
CA PHE A 56 -9.35 6.96 2.67
C PHE A 56 -9.72 5.50 2.82
N CYS A 57 -10.42 5.16 3.89
CA CYS A 57 -11.07 3.86 4.04
C CYS A 57 -12.46 3.95 3.41
N LEU A 58 -12.72 3.12 2.39
CA LEU A 58 -14.04 3.10 1.73
C LEU A 58 -15.05 2.36 2.59
N ALA A 59 -14.67 1.20 3.13
CA ALA A 59 -15.54 0.42 4.01
C ALA A 59 -14.75 -0.58 4.85
N LEU A 60 -15.25 -0.88 6.03
CA LEU A 60 -14.74 -1.90 6.94
C LEU A 60 -15.68 -3.14 6.90
N ASP A 61 -15.11 -4.29 7.21
CA ASP A 61 -15.81 -5.57 7.45
C ASP A 61 -16.76 -5.97 6.31
N GLN A 62 -16.37 -5.69 5.07
CA GLN A 62 -17.10 -6.10 3.87
C GLN A 62 -17.02 -7.62 3.70
N LYS A 63 -18.04 -8.21 3.11
CA LYS A 63 -18.12 -9.65 2.87
C LYS A 63 -18.16 -9.94 1.38
N VAL A 64 -17.43 -10.97 0.96
CA VAL A 64 -17.42 -11.47 -0.41
C VAL A 64 -17.41 -12.99 -0.40
N ASN A 65 -18.12 -13.62 -1.33
CA ASN A 65 -18.07 -15.06 -1.51
C ASN A 65 -17.03 -15.42 -2.57
N VAL A 66 -15.91 -15.99 -2.14
CA VAL A 66 -14.78 -16.35 -3.00
C VAL A 66 -14.96 -17.78 -3.50
N PRO A 67 -15.02 -18.03 -4.82
CA PRO A 67 -15.17 -19.37 -5.37
C PRO A 67 -14.08 -20.33 -4.87
N GLY A 68 -14.48 -21.48 -4.37
CA GLY A 68 -13.57 -22.51 -3.83
C GLY A 68 -13.03 -22.23 -2.42
N PHE A 69 -13.29 -21.04 -1.87
CA PHE A 69 -12.88 -20.67 -0.51
C PHE A 69 -14.10 -20.46 0.43
N GLY A 70 -15.12 -19.77 -0.04
CA GLY A 70 -16.32 -19.42 0.75
C GLY A 70 -16.39 -17.95 1.13
N GLU A 71 -17.18 -17.61 2.17
CA GLU A 71 -17.34 -16.24 2.63
C GLU A 71 -16.06 -15.72 3.28
N LEU A 72 -15.59 -14.58 2.81
CA LEU A 72 -14.42 -13.86 3.34
C LEU A 72 -14.83 -12.46 3.79
N THR A 73 -14.34 -12.03 4.95
CA THR A 73 -14.47 -10.65 5.44
C THR A 73 -13.17 -9.89 5.17
N TYR A 74 -13.28 -8.66 4.65
CA TYR A 74 -12.15 -7.81 4.31
C TYR A 74 -12.48 -6.34 4.54
N ASP A 75 -11.46 -5.49 4.63
CA ASP A 75 -11.61 -4.03 4.58
C ASP A 75 -11.20 -3.54 3.20
N ILE A 76 -11.75 -2.41 2.76
CA ILE A 76 -11.36 -1.81 1.50
C ILE A 76 -10.98 -0.35 1.71
N ALA A 77 -9.79 0.02 1.25
CA ALA A 77 -9.24 1.36 1.37
C ALA A 77 -8.56 1.80 0.06
N TYR A 78 -8.42 3.10 -0.10
CA TYR A 78 -7.77 3.75 -1.23
C TYR A 78 -6.50 4.47 -0.79
N GLY A 79 -5.43 4.33 -1.57
CA GLY A 79 -4.16 5.05 -1.35
C GLY A 79 -3.48 5.42 -2.67
N GLY A 80 -4.27 5.61 -3.74
CA GLY A 80 -3.83 5.76 -5.14
C GLY A 80 -4.29 4.61 -6.02
N ASN A 81 -4.68 3.49 -5.39
CA ASN A 81 -5.45 2.37 -5.92
C ASN A 81 -6.35 1.85 -4.81
N PHE A 82 -7.34 1.02 -5.13
CA PHE A 82 -8.09 0.28 -4.12
C PHE A 82 -7.33 -0.97 -3.67
N TYR A 83 -7.36 -1.19 -2.37
CA TYR A 83 -6.76 -2.33 -1.68
C TYR A 83 -7.79 -3.04 -0.84
N ALA A 84 -7.99 -4.33 -1.08
CA ALA A 84 -8.68 -5.18 -0.13
C ALA A 84 -7.66 -5.68 0.90
N ILE A 85 -7.87 -5.33 2.16
CA ILE A 85 -6.97 -5.62 3.27
C ILE A 85 -7.54 -6.82 4.04
N VAL A 86 -6.77 -7.89 4.09
CA VAL A 86 -7.18 -9.19 4.61
C VAL A 86 -6.18 -9.70 5.64
N PRO A 87 -6.53 -9.77 6.94
CA PRO A 87 -5.71 -10.45 7.94
C PRO A 87 -5.48 -11.92 7.57
N VAL A 88 -4.23 -12.40 7.66
CA VAL A 88 -3.87 -13.77 7.26
C VAL A 88 -4.62 -14.84 8.05
N GLU A 89 -5.03 -14.53 9.27
CA GLU A 89 -5.83 -15.42 10.12
C GLU A 89 -7.18 -15.75 9.47
N ARG A 90 -7.75 -14.83 8.69
CA ARG A 90 -9.03 -15.03 7.99
C ARG A 90 -8.94 -16.01 6.83
N VAL A 91 -7.73 -16.25 6.32
CA VAL A 91 -7.51 -17.18 5.21
C VAL A 91 -6.78 -18.47 5.63
N GLY A 92 -6.39 -18.56 6.90
CA GLY A 92 -5.74 -19.77 7.43
C GLY A 92 -4.37 -20.07 6.81
N LEU A 93 -3.70 -19.08 6.23
CA LEU A 93 -2.37 -19.21 5.65
C LEU A 93 -1.33 -18.62 6.60
N GLU A 94 -0.30 -19.40 6.90
CA GLU A 94 0.86 -18.87 7.62
C GLU A 94 1.66 -17.93 6.72
N PHE A 95 2.10 -16.78 7.28
CA PHE A 95 2.93 -15.81 6.59
C PHE A 95 4.37 -16.32 6.41
N LYS A 96 4.51 -17.28 5.49
CA LYS A 96 5.76 -17.96 5.16
C LYS A 96 6.01 -17.97 3.66
N ARG A 97 7.28 -17.91 3.27
CA ARG A 97 7.69 -17.84 1.87
C ARG A 97 7.14 -18.98 1.01
N GLU A 98 7.04 -20.19 1.58
CA GLU A 98 6.53 -21.38 0.92
C GLU A 98 5.05 -21.26 0.51
N ASN A 99 4.31 -20.39 1.19
CA ASN A 99 2.90 -20.11 0.89
C ASN A 99 2.70 -19.01 -0.15
N GLY A 100 3.76 -18.43 -0.71
CA GLY A 100 3.66 -17.29 -1.63
C GLY A 100 2.72 -17.53 -2.81
N GLN A 101 2.81 -18.71 -3.45
CA GLN A 101 1.91 -19.06 -4.56
C GLN A 101 0.45 -19.17 -4.10
N LYS A 102 0.21 -19.71 -2.90
CA LYS A 102 -1.16 -19.82 -2.35
C LYS A 102 -1.76 -18.45 -2.06
N PHE A 103 -0.96 -17.51 -1.52
CA PHE A 103 -1.39 -16.12 -1.34
C PHE A 103 -1.71 -15.47 -2.68
N LEU A 104 -0.88 -15.71 -3.70
CA LEU A 104 -1.11 -15.14 -5.02
C LEU A 104 -2.41 -15.67 -5.64
N ASP A 105 -2.59 -16.98 -5.68
CA ASP A 105 -3.75 -17.63 -6.28
C ASP A 105 -5.04 -17.21 -5.56
N LEU A 106 -5.03 -17.22 -4.22
CA LEU A 106 -6.16 -16.78 -3.42
C LEU A 106 -6.43 -15.27 -3.61
N GLY A 107 -5.38 -14.44 -3.66
CA GLY A 107 -5.50 -13.02 -3.88
C GLY A 107 -6.16 -12.68 -5.22
N LEU A 108 -5.82 -13.40 -6.29
CA LEU A 108 -6.48 -13.24 -7.60
C LEU A 108 -7.96 -13.63 -7.53
N ALA A 109 -8.29 -14.75 -6.90
CA ALA A 109 -9.67 -15.16 -6.72
C ALA A 109 -10.49 -14.17 -5.88
N ILE A 110 -9.89 -13.58 -4.83
CA ILE A 110 -10.52 -12.52 -4.03
C ILE A 110 -10.72 -11.26 -4.88
N SER A 111 -9.72 -10.84 -5.65
CA SER A 111 -9.81 -9.68 -6.53
C SER A 111 -10.97 -9.82 -7.53
N ASP A 112 -11.07 -10.97 -8.20
CA ASP A 112 -12.14 -11.25 -9.15
C ASP A 112 -13.51 -11.24 -8.48
N ALA A 113 -13.65 -11.90 -7.32
CA ALA A 113 -14.89 -11.94 -6.57
C ALA A 113 -15.34 -10.55 -6.07
N ILE A 114 -14.42 -9.71 -5.59
CA ILE A 114 -14.71 -8.33 -5.18
C ILE A 114 -15.18 -7.50 -6.37
N ASN A 115 -14.49 -7.57 -7.51
CA ASN A 115 -14.85 -6.80 -8.69
C ASN A 115 -16.19 -7.24 -9.32
N GLU A 116 -16.58 -8.48 -9.13
CA GLU A 116 -17.88 -8.99 -9.55
C GLU A 116 -19.02 -8.60 -8.59
N GLN A 117 -18.81 -8.77 -7.28
CA GLN A 117 -19.88 -8.68 -6.25
C GLN A 117 -19.94 -7.31 -5.57
N ASN A 118 -18.79 -6.67 -5.32
CA ASN A 118 -18.63 -5.48 -4.48
C ASN A 118 -17.69 -4.45 -5.10
N ARG A 119 -17.74 -4.28 -6.42
CA ARG A 119 -16.84 -3.38 -7.14
C ARG A 119 -16.73 -2.00 -6.48
N PRO A 120 -15.53 -1.58 -6.03
CA PRO A 120 -15.36 -0.26 -5.44
C PRO A 120 -15.45 0.83 -6.52
N VAL A 121 -15.92 2.01 -6.12
CA VAL A 121 -15.92 3.21 -6.98
C VAL A 121 -15.36 4.36 -6.16
N HIS A 122 -14.39 5.09 -6.73
CA HIS A 122 -13.84 6.27 -6.09
C HIS A 122 -14.90 7.40 -6.05
N PRO A 123 -15.12 8.03 -4.89
CA PRO A 123 -16.23 8.97 -4.73
C PRO A 123 -16.16 10.20 -5.63
N GLU A 124 -14.94 10.64 -5.99
CA GLU A 124 -14.70 11.84 -6.80
C GLU A 124 -14.32 11.51 -8.26
N ASN A 125 -13.94 10.27 -8.56
CA ASN A 125 -13.54 9.85 -9.90
C ASN A 125 -14.10 8.46 -10.23
N PRO A 126 -15.29 8.38 -10.84
CA PRO A 126 -15.93 7.09 -11.17
C PRO A 126 -15.13 6.19 -12.13
N ASP A 127 -14.15 6.72 -12.85
CA ASP A 127 -13.30 5.91 -13.73
C ASP A 127 -12.33 5.02 -12.92
N ILE A 128 -12.10 5.37 -11.62
CA ILE A 128 -11.35 4.54 -10.69
C ILE A 128 -12.34 3.60 -9.99
N ALA A 129 -12.58 2.44 -10.60
CA ALA A 129 -13.64 1.52 -10.16
C ALA A 129 -13.17 0.06 -10.22
N ILE A 130 -12.00 -0.25 -9.69
CA ILE A 130 -11.47 -1.61 -9.70
C ILE A 130 -10.54 -1.87 -8.51
N CYS A 131 -10.64 -3.06 -7.92
CA CYS A 131 -9.72 -3.54 -6.88
C CYS A 131 -8.81 -4.63 -7.46
N HIS A 132 -7.56 -4.27 -7.78
CA HIS A 132 -6.54 -5.18 -8.32
C HIS A 132 -5.50 -5.62 -7.29
N HIS A 133 -5.58 -5.10 -6.06
CA HIS A 133 -4.57 -5.30 -5.04
C HIS A 133 -5.20 -5.93 -3.81
N ILE A 134 -4.72 -7.10 -3.43
CA ILE A 134 -5.10 -7.78 -2.19
C ILE A 134 -3.91 -7.75 -1.25
N ASP A 135 -4.08 -7.08 -0.13
CA ASP A 135 -3.07 -6.90 0.90
C ASP A 135 -3.32 -7.87 2.06
N PHE A 136 -2.63 -8.99 2.05
CA PHE A 136 -2.65 -9.91 3.18
C PHE A 136 -1.73 -9.39 4.27
N ILE A 137 -2.27 -9.08 5.44
CA ILE A 137 -1.55 -8.47 6.55
C ILE A 137 -1.35 -9.44 7.71
N ALA A 138 -0.18 -9.35 8.33
CA ALA A 138 0.16 -10.08 9.55
C ALA A 138 0.87 -9.15 10.55
N PRO A 139 0.75 -9.39 11.88
CA PRO A 139 1.56 -8.68 12.85
C PRO A 139 3.05 -8.90 12.60
N GLY A 140 3.84 -7.85 12.78
CA GLY A 140 5.29 -7.93 12.87
C GLY A 140 5.77 -8.20 14.30
N SER A 141 7.07 -8.18 14.51
CA SER A 141 7.70 -8.50 15.80
C SER A 141 8.19 -7.29 16.61
N GLU A 142 8.17 -6.08 16.00
CA GLU A 142 8.79 -4.87 16.56
C GLU A 142 7.78 -3.90 17.20
N GLY A 143 6.70 -4.42 17.74
CA GLY A 143 5.68 -3.63 18.45
C GLY A 143 4.33 -3.57 17.72
N PRO A 144 3.34 -2.86 18.26
CA PRO A 144 1.96 -2.89 17.81
C PRO A 144 1.74 -2.22 16.44
N LEU A 145 2.64 -1.34 16.02
CA LEU A 145 2.59 -0.64 14.74
C LEU A 145 3.60 -1.22 13.72
N HIS A 146 4.15 -2.40 13.98
CA HIS A 146 4.89 -3.17 13.00
C HIS A 146 3.96 -4.20 12.36
N TRP A 147 3.75 -4.05 11.06
CA TRP A 147 2.92 -4.94 10.26
C TRP A 147 3.70 -5.48 9.08
N ARG A 148 3.36 -6.68 8.67
CA ARG A 148 3.93 -7.36 7.50
C ARG A 148 2.86 -7.48 6.44
N ASN A 149 3.24 -7.31 5.16
CA ASN A 149 2.31 -7.46 4.06
C ASN A 149 2.76 -8.46 3.00
N ALA A 150 1.78 -9.14 2.43
CA ALA A 150 1.90 -10.00 1.27
C ALA A 150 0.93 -9.49 0.21
N MET A 151 1.44 -8.71 -0.73
CA MET A 151 0.64 -8.00 -1.72
C MET A 151 0.49 -8.81 -3.01
N ALA A 152 -0.69 -9.40 -3.20
CA ALA A 152 -1.05 -10.04 -4.46
C ALA A 152 -1.69 -9.02 -5.42
N ILE A 153 -1.20 -8.96 -6.65
CA ILE A 153 -1.59 -7.95 -7.64
C ILE A 153 -2.03 -8.65 -8.93
N HIS A 154 -3.22 -8.30 -9.44
CA HIS A 154 -3.67 -8.72 -10.76
C HIS A 154 -2.70 -8.20 -11.87
N PRO A 155 -2.35 -8.97 -12.91
CA PRO A 155 -2.88 -10.29 -13.29
C PRO A 155 -2.14 -11.50 -12.69
N GLY A 156 -1.25 -11.34 -11.73
CA GLY A 156 -0.54 -12.46 -11.12
C GLY A 156 0.86 -12.09 -10.65
N TRP A 157 1.01 -10.93 -10.01
CA TRP A 157 2.26 -10.44 -9.49
C TRP A 157 2.23 -10.36 -7.96
N PHE A 158 3.43 -10.46 -7.38
CA PHE A 158 3.64 -10.30 -5.95
C PHE A 158 4.58 -9.13 -5.72
N ASP A 159 4.12 -8.11 -4.97
CA ASP A 159 4.99 -6.96 -4.68
C ASP A 159 6.10 -7.38 -3.70
N ARG A 160 7.34 -7.08 -4.06
CA ARG A 160 8.49 -7.31 -3.18
C ARG A 160 8.79 -6.11 -2.29
N SER A 161 8.19 -4.96 -2.59
CA SER A 161 8.28 -3.78 -1.73
C SER A 161 7.14 -3.76 -0.71
N PRO A 162 7.20 -2.91 0.35
CA PRO A 162 6.07 -2.70 1.24
C PRO A 162 4.85 -2.07 0.59
N CYS A 163 4.92 -1.68 -0.69
CA CYS A 163 3.91 -0.96 -1.45
C CYS A 163 3.56 0.42 -0.88
N GLY A 164 3.99 1.52 -1.54
CA GLY A 164 3.78 2.88 -1.02
C GLY A 164 2.30 3.27 -0.95
N THR A 165 1.55 3.03 -2.04
CA THR A 165 0.10 3.29 -2.09
C THR A 165 -0.68 2.30 -1.21
N GLY A 166 -0.22 1.04 -1.09
CA GLY A 166 -0.76 0.06 -0.14
C GLY A 166 -0.54 0.48 1.32
N THR A 167 0.66 0.97 1.66
CA THR A 167 0.95 1.53 2.99
C THR A 167 0.02 2.70 3.31
N SER A 168 -0.26 3.58 2.35
CA SER A 168 -1.20 4.70 2.53
C SER A 168 -2.64 4.22 2.73
N ALA A 169 -3.09 3.23 1.96
CA ALA A 169 -4.41 2.60 2.14
C ALA A 169 -4.51 1.92 3.51
N ARG A 170 -3.46 1.22 3.95
CA ARG A 170 -3.40 0.59 5.28
C ARG A 170 -3.50 1.63 6.40
N LEU A 171 -2.78 2.76 6.30
CA LEU A 171 -2.91 3.87 7.26
C LEU A 171 -4.34 4.38 7.35
N ALA A 172 -4.99 4.64 6.21
CA ALA A 172 -6.39 5.10 6.19
C ALA A 172 -7.34 4.08 6.83
N GLN A 173 -7.13 2.78 6.59
CA GLN A 173 -7.90 1.71 7.20
C GLN A 173 -7.67 1.65 8.73
N MET A 174 -6.42 1.75 9.20
CA MET A 174 -6.10 1.76 10.64
C MET A 174 -6.72 2.97 11.35
N VAL A 175 -6.70 4.14 10.71
CA VAL A 175 -7.38 5.34 11.23
C VAL A 175 -8.89 5.11 11.36
N ALA A 176 -9.51 4.52 10.35
CA ALA A 176 -10.95 4.21 10.38
C ALA A 176 -11.31 3.19 11.46
N ARG A 177 -10.38 2.27 11.82
CA ARG A 177 -10.55 1.33 12.93
C ARG A 177 -10.22 1.94 14.29
N GLY A 178 -9.68 3.16 14.36
CA GLY A 178 -9.20 3.77 15.60
C GLY A 178 -7.89 3.18 16.14
N GLU A 179 -7.14 2.50 15.28
CA GLU A 179 -5.88 1.82 15.61
C GLU A 179 -4.63 2.69 15.34
N PHE A 180 -4.82 3.88 14.74
CA PHE A 180 -3.72 4.77 14.34
C PHE A 180 -4.13 6.24 14.46
N THR A 181 -3.23 7.08 14.96
CA THR A 181 -3.45 8.52 15.17
C THR A 181 -2.30 9.36 14.63
N GLU A 182 -2.52 10.68 14.59
CA GLU A 182 -1.44 11.62 14.26
C GLU A 182 -0.28 11.50 15.27
N GLY A 183 0.94 11.43 14.73
CA GLY A 183 2.15 11.21 15.53
C GLY A 183 2.63 9.78 15.55
N ASP A 184 1.75 8.82 15.28
CA ASP A 184 2.14 7.41 15.14
C ASP A 184 2.99 7.16 13.88
N VAL A 185 3.78 6.09 13.92
CA VAL A 185 4.60 5.63 12.80
C VAL A 185 4.30 4.16 12.54
N LEU A 186 3.73 3.87 11.37
CA LEU A 186 3.58 2.51 10.88
C LEU A 186 4.91 2.02 10.33
N ASN A 187 5.44 0.93 10.85
CA ASN A 187 6.49 0.15 10.21
C ASN A 187 5.83 -0.94 9.36
N ASN A 188 5.85 -0.78 8.04
CA ASN A 188 5.26 -1.75 7.11
C ASN A 188 6.37 -2.56 6.44
N GLU A 189 6.44 -3.84 6.79
CA GLU A 189 7.43 -4.80 6.28
C GLU A 189 6.86 -5.57 5.08
N SER A 190 7.63 -5.62 4.00
CA SER A 190 7.27 -6.38 2.81
C SER A 190 7.48 -7.88 2.97
N TRP A 191 6.95 -8.64 2.00
CA TRP A 191 7.17 -10.08 1.88
C TRP A 191 8.64 -10.52 1.93
N ILE A 192 9.56 -9.66 1.49
CA ILE A 192 11.00 -9.95 1.48
C ILE A 192 11.79 -9.29 2.62
N GLY A 193 11.09 -8.64 3.58
CA GLY A 193 11.73 -8.01 4.74
C GLY A 193 12.27 -6.61 4.48
N SER A 194 11.85 -5.90 3.42
CA SER A 194 12.12 -4.46 3.29
C SER A 194 11.03 -3.65 3.99
N HIS A 195 11.37 -2.44 4.46
CA HIS A 195 10.49 -1.64 5.30
C HIS A 195 10.16 -0.29 4.68
N PHE A 196 8.92 0.17 4.87
CA PHE A 196 8.52 1.57 4.72
C PHE A 196 7.97 2.08 6.05
N GLU A 197 8.31 3.33 6.37
CA GLU A 197 7.63 4.05 7.43
C GLU A 197 6.48 4.87 6.84
N GLY A 198 5.30 4.72 7.43
CA GLY A 198 4.11 5.47 7.08
C GLY A 198 3.69 6.42 8.20
N ARG A 199 3.34 7.67 7.86
CA ARG A 199 2.83 8.69 8.79
C ARG A 199 1.68 9.47 8.16
N ILE A 200 0.76 9.94 8.99
CA ILE A 200 -0.23 10.93 8.57
C ILE A 200 0.50 12.28 8.45
N LYS A 201 0.45 12.90 7.29
CA LYS A 201 0.95 14.25 7.09
C LYS A 201 -0.07 15.28 7.52
N GLU A 202 -1.31 15.11 7.07
CA GLU A 202 -2.45 15.99 7.34
C GLU A 202 -3.76 15.25 7.08
N ARG A 203 -4.85 15.72 7.66
CA ARG A 203 -6.20 15.30 7.32
C ARG A 203 -6.75 16.22 6.25
N THR A 204 -7.27 15.66 5.18
CA THR A 204 -8.01 16.40 4.14
C THR A 204 -9.50 16.24 4.40
N THR A 205 -10.27 17.27 4.11
CA THR A 205 -11.74 17.29 4.24
C THR A 205 -12.38 16.78 2.97
#